data_9bc5b6c0881dafb762fac5179a42aec6
#
_entry.id   9bc5b6c0881dafb762fac5179a42aec6
#
_cell.length_a   1.000
_cell.length_b   1.000
_cell.length_c   1.000
_cell.angle_alpha   90.00
_cell.angle_beta   90.00
_cell.angle_gamma   90.00
#
_symmetry.space_group_name_H-M   'P 1'
#
loop_
_entity.id
_entity.type
_entity.pdbx_description
1 polymer ?
#
loop_
_entity_poly.entity_id
_entity_poly.type
_entity_poly.pdbx_seq_one_letter_code
_entity_poly.pdbx_strand_id
1 'polypeptide(L)'
;MSTGCLNSSVPSACRATASTLYVVFAGANDLNDGQTNMSVPVGILQTSIERLFTAGARQFLVINLPPLGYTPRYNGSQSTITTYNTRSQQFNSALATMLNGLKTAHSTIALNQLDVYSLVNDARANPQLFGLTNVASSASKATL
;
A
#
# COMPACT_ATOMS: atom_id res chain seq x y z
N MET A 1 4.38 20.32 -5.49
CA MET A 1 4.95 19.12 -6.14
C MET A 1 4.81 19.30 -7.63
N SER A 2 5.91 19.19 -8.38
CA SER A 2 5.92 19.46 -9.82
C SER A 2 5.07 18.43 -10.56
N THR A 3 3.93 18.83 -11.08
CA THR A 3 3.04 18.03 -11.94
C THR A 3 3.61 17.81 -13.36
N GLY A 4 4.82 18.31 -13.62
CA GLY A 4 5.40 18.37 -14.96
C GLY A 4 5.87 17.04 -15.57
N CYS A 5 6.17 16.03 -14.75
CA CYS A 5 6.78 14.80 -15.24
C CYS A 5 5.84 13.77 -15.90
N LEU A 6 4.54 14.00 -15.90
CA LEU A 6 3.54 13.07 -16.46
C LEU A 6 2.83 13.61 -17.72
N ASN A 7 3.31 14.71 -18.29
CA ASN A 7 2.76 15.28 -19.49
C ASN A 7 3.65 14.94 -20.71
N SER A 8 3.06 14.63 -21.86
CA SER A 8 3.74 14.17 -23.08
C SER A 8 4.74 15.17 -23.68
N SER A 9 4.73 16.43 -23.25
CA SER A 9 5.65 17.49 -23.66
C SER A 9 6.90 17.62 -22.79
N VAL A 10 7.13 16.73 -21.83
CA VAL A 10 8.19 16.84 -20.82
C VAL A 10 9.56 16.35 -21.34
N PRO A 11 10.66 17.02 -20.95
CA PRO A 11 12.03 16.60 -21.33
C PRO A 11 12.31 15.14 -20.97
N SER A 12 13.18 14.49 -21.72
CA SER A 12 13.55 13.07 -21.56
C SER A 12 13.96 12.68 -20.13
N ALA A 13 14.47 13.64 -19.34
CA ALA A 13 14.86 13.45 -17.93
C ALA A 13 13.68 13.14 -16.98
N CYS A 14 12.42 13.40 -17.41
CA CYS A 14 11.23 13.17 -16.60
C CYS A 14 10.39 11.98 -17.09
N ARG A 15 10.89 11.20 -18.04
CA ARG A 15 10.19 10.00 -18.54
C ARG A 15 10.36 8.84 -17.57
N ALA A 16 9.27 8.13 -17.31
CA ALA A 16 9.36 6.84 -16.65
C ALA A 16 10.18 5.85 -17.49
N THR A 17 11.00 5.03 -16.86
CA THR A 17 11.84 4.04 -17.57
C THR A 17 11.37 2.63 -17.26
N ALA A 18 11.49 1.74 -18.25
CA ALA A 18 11.08 0.35 -18.11
C ALA A 18 11.96 -0.44 -17.12
N SER A 19 13.19 -0.01 -16.87
CA SER A 19 14.15 -0.65 -15.97
C SER A 19 14.04 -0.18 -14.51
N THR A 20 13.29 0.90 -14.25
CA THR A 20 13.12 1.43 -12.88
C THR A 20 12.01 0.69 -12.17
N LEU A 21 12.27 0.29 -10.92
CA LEU A 21 11.24 -0.23 -10.01
C LEU A 21 10.46 0.93 -9.38
N TYR A 22 9.16 0.95 -9.60
CA TYR A 22 8.24 1.92 -8.99
C TYR A 22 7.57 1.27 -7.80
N VAL A 23 7.85 1.79 -6.60
CA VAL A 23 7.23 1.31 -5.36
C VAL A 23 5.99 2.15 -5.06
N VAL A 24 4.85 1.48 -4.86
CA VAL A 24 3.56 2.12 -4.56
C VAL A 24 3.08 1.63 -3.19
N PHE A 25 2.96 2.55 -2.25
CA PHE A 25 2.43 2.28 -0.91
C PHE A 25 1.56 3.46 -0.46
N ALA A 26 0.24 3.26 -0.47
CA ALA A 26 -0.74 4.29 -0.12
C ALA A 26 -2.08 3.65 0.29
N GLY A 27 -3.02 4.46 0.80
CA GLY A 27 -4.37 4.06 1.19
C GLY A 27 -4.61 4.10 2.70
N ALA A 28 -3.57 4.03 3.54
CA ALA A 28 -3.75 4.06 5.00
C ALA A 28 -4.36 5.39 5.48
N ASN A 29 -3.96 6.52 4.89
CA ASN A 29 -4.50 7.82 5.27
C ASN A 29 -5.96 7.97 4.90
N ASP A 30 -6.39 7.42 3.76
CA ASP A 30 -7.80 7.41 3.36
C ASP A 30 -8.66 6.70 4.42
N LEU A 31 -8.18 5.56 4.94
CA LEU A 31 -8.87 4.84 6.02
C LEU A 31 -8.87 5.63 7.33
N ASN A 32 -7.76 6.31 7.63
CA ASN A 32 -7.63 7.16 8.82
C ASN A 32 -8.58 8.37 8.77
N ASP A 33 -8.84 8.89 7.57
CA ASP A 33 -9.74 10.01 7.31
C ASP A 33 -11.22 9.57 7.17
N GLY A 34 -11.49 8.29 7.46
CA GLY A 34 -12.84 7.76 7.55
C GLY A 34 -13.40 7.21 6.24
N GLN A 35 -12.59 7.04 5.19
CA GLN A 35 -13.06 6.42 3.95
C GLN A 35 -13.50 4.97 4.20
N THR A 36 -14.73 4.65 3.81
CA THR A 36 -15.33 3.32 3.94
C THR A 36 -15.54 2.62 2.60
N ASN A 37 -15.58 3.37 1.51
CA ASN A 37 -15.65 2.82 0.16
C ASN A 37 -14.24 2.63 -0.41
N MET A 38 -13.73 1.41 -0.36
CA MET A 38 -12.37 1.08 -0.78
C MET A 38 -12.14 1.20 -2.28
N SER A 39 -13.20 1.26 -3.10
CA SER A 39 -13.08 1.48 -4.54
C SER A 39 -12.51 2.86 -4.87
N VAL A 40 -12.70 3.86 -3.99
CA VAL A 40 -12.22 5.23 -4.21
C VAL A 40 -10.68 5.28 -4.16
N PRO A 41 -10.01 4.95 -3.04
CA PRO A 41 -8.55 5.01 -2.99
C PRO A 41 -7.89 4.01 -3.94
N VAL A 42 -8.47 2.82 -4.14
CA VAL A 42 -7.95 1.83 -5.10
C VAL A 42 -8.05 2.31 -6.53
N GLY A 43 -9.13 3.00 -6.93
CA GLY A 43 -9.29 3.60 -8.25
C GLY A 43 -8.26 4.72 -8.52
N ILE A 44 -7.92 5.50 -7.49
CA ILE A 44 -6.85 6.51 -7.58
C ILE A 44 -5.49 5.83 -7.81
N LEU A 45 -5.21 4.73 -7.10
CA LEU A 45 -3.98 3.95 -7.29
C LEU A 45 -3.92 3.34 -8.69
N GLN A 46 -5.02 2.77 -9.18
CA GLN A 46 -5.12 2.25 -10.55
C GLN A 46 -4.74 3.33 -11.56
N THR A 47 -5.40 4.49 -11.50
CA THR A 47 -5.13 5.62 -12.39
C THR A 47 -3.66 6.04 -12.33
N SER A 48 -3.07 6.06 -11.15
CA SER A 48 -1.66 6.45 -10.95
C SER A 48 -0.70 5.45 -11.60
N ILE A 49 -0.96 4.14 -11.45
CA ILE A 49 -0.15 3.07 -12.07
C ILE A 49 -0.29 3.12 -13.60
N GLU A 50 -1.51 3.29 -14.12
CA GLU A 50 -1.77 3.39 -15.57
C GLU A 50 -1.07 4.60 -16.19
N ARG A 51 -1.06 5.75 -15.50
CA ARG A 51 -0.33 6.94 -15.95
C ARG A 51 1.17 6.70 -15.99
N LEU A 52 1.75 6.06 -14.98
CA LEU A 52 3.16 5.69 -14.95
C LEU A 52 3.48 4.68 -16.07
N PHE A 53 2.62 3.69 -16.28
CA PHE A 53 2.76 2.71 -17.35
C PHE A 53 2.73 3.38 -18.74
N THR A 54 1.79 4.29 -18.98
CA THR A 54 1.71 5.09 -20.20
C THR A 54 2.96 5.96 -20.41
N ALA A 55 3.54 6.47 -19.31
CA ALA A 55 4.79 7.24 -19.35
C ALA A 55 6.05 6.37 -19.60
N GLY A 56 5.93 5.03 -19.60
CA GLY A 56 7.05 4.11 -19.90
C GLY A 56 7.45 3.18 -18.75
N ALA A 57 6.89 3.31 -17.53
CA ALA A 57 7.15 2.38 -16.43
C ALA A 57 6.67 0.97 -16.77
N ARG A 58 7.43 -0.06 -16.31
CA ARG A 58 7.07 -1.47 -16.53
C ARG A 58 7.17 -2.32 -15.28
N GLN A 59 7.93 -1.90 -14.27
CA GLN A 59 8.19 -2.69 -13.06
C GLN A 59 7.60 -1.99 -11.85
N PHE A 60 6.68 -2.66 -11.17
CA PHE A 60 6.00 -2.12 -9.99
C PHE A 60 6.07 -3.10 -8.83
N LEU A 61 6.34 -2.56 -7.63
CA LEU A 61 6.12 -3.23 -6.35
C LEU A 61 5.01 -2.48 -5.63
N VAL A 62 3.87 -3.14 -5.45
CA VAL A 62 2.72 -2.55 -4.75
C VAL A 62 2.61 -3.19 -3.38
N ILE A 63 2.59 -2.37 -2.35
CA ILE A 63 2.55 -2.81 -0.96
C ILE A 63 1.11 -2.71 -0.47
N ASN A 64 0.56 -3.80 0.07
CA ASN A 64 -0.77 -3.78 0.66
C ASN A 64 -0.75 -3.13 2.07
N LEU A 65 -1.93 -2.83 2.62
CA LEU A 65 -2.01 -2.24 3.95
C LEU A 65 -1.76 -3.28 5.04
N PRO A 66 -0.99 -2.92 6.09
CA PRO A 66 -0.89 -3.73 7.29
C PRO A 66 -2.23 -3.76 8.05
N PRO A 67 -2.39 -4.63 9.06
CA PRO A 67 -3.56 -4.64 9.92
C PRO A 67 -3.56 -3.38 10.82
N LEU A 68 -4.17 -2.29 10.33
CA LEU A 68 -4.13 -0.97 10.96
C LEU A 68 -4.68 -0.95 12.38
N GLY A 69 -5.63 -1.83 12.70
CA GLY A 69 -6.19 -1.95 14.04
C GLY A 69 -5.17 -2.30 15.12
N TYR A 70 -4.04 -2.88 14.75
CA TYR A 70 -2.96 -3.18 15.69
C TYR A 70 -1.96 -2.03 15.85
N THR A 71 -2.10 -0.96 15.11
CA THR A 71 -1.26 0.21 15.32
C THR A 71 -1.60 0.89 16.65
N PRO A 72 -0.65 1.58 17.30
CA PRO A 72 -0.90 2.28 18.57
C PRO A 72 -2.03 3.30 18.52
N ARG A 73 -2.39 3.79 17.33
CA ARG A 73 -3.51 4.71 17.11
C ARG A 73 -4.87 4.05 17.35
N TYR A 74 -5.01 2.74 17.03
CA TYR A 74 -6.30 2.05 17.00
C TYR A 74 -6.41 0.87 17.96
N ASN A 75 -5.36 0.51 18.67
CA ASN A 75 -5.34 -0.67 19.57
C ASN A 75 -5.98 -0.44 20.94
N GLY A 76 -6.67 0.69 21.14
CA GLY A 76 -7.29 1.05 22.42
C GLY A 76 -8.52 0.21 22.81
N SER A 77 -9.20 -0.41 21.86
CA SER A 77 -10.34 -1.32 22.13
C SER A 77 -10.45 -2.42 21.06
N GLN A 78 -10.99 -3.57 21.47
CA GLN A 78 -11.19 -4.71 20.55
C GLN A 78 -12.10 -4.36 19.37
N SER A 79 -13.13 -3.56 19.57
CA SER A 79 -14.03 -3.12 18.51
C SER A 79 -13.32 -2.25 17.47
N THR A 80 -12.46 -1.33 17.92
CA THR A 80 -11.65 -0.49 17.04
C THR A 80 -10.64 -1.33 16.26
N ILE A 81 -9.94 -2.26 16.93
CA ILE A 81 -9.01 -3.19 16.29
C ILE A 81 -9.71 -3.95 15.16
N THR A 82 -10.86 -4.56 15.47
CA THR A 82 -11.63 -5.32 14.49
C THR A 82 -12.05 -4.46 13.31
N THR A 83 -12.57 -3.26 13.56
CA THR A 83 -13.03 -2.32 12.53
C THR A 83 -11.90 -1.98 11.55
N TYR A 84 -10.74 -1.55 12.05
CA TYR A 84 -9.64 -1.12 11.19
C TYR A 84 -8.93 -2.29 10.50
N ASN A 85 -8.86 -3.46 11.12
CA ASN A 85 -8.33 -4.66 10.47
C ASN A 85 -9.26 -5.11 9.33
N THR A 86 -10.58 -5.07 9.53
CA THR A 86 -11.55 -5.38 8.48
C THR A 86 -11.44 -4.40 7.31
N ARG A 87 -11.30 -3.10 7.57
CA ARG A 87 -11.09 -2.09 6.52
C ARG A 87 -9.79 -2.34 5.74
N SER A 88 -8.69 -2.66 6.43
CA SER A 88 -7.44 -3.03 5.76
C SER A 88 -7.61 -4.24 4.86
N GLN A 89 -8.34 -5.28 5.29
CA GLN A 89 -8.62 -6.47 4.47
C GLN A 89 -9.47 -6.13 3.25
N GLN A 90 -10.50 -5.30 3.42
CA GLN A 90 -11.36 -4.84 2.31
C GLN A 90 -10.55 -4.07 1.27
N PHE A 91 -9.69 -3.15 1.71
CA PHE A 91 -8.78 -2.43 0.82
C PHE A 91 -7.85 -3.41 0.09
N ASN A 92 -7.21 -4.32 0.80
CA ASN A 92 -6.26 -5.28 0.24
C ASN A 92 -6.91 -6.22 -0.78
N SER A 93 -8.16 -6.64 -0.53
CA SER A 93 -8.94 -7.44 -1.49
C SER A 93 -9.26 -6.66 -2.76
N ALA A 94 -9.70 -5.41 -2.64
CA ALA A 94 -9.97 -4.53 -3.77
C ALA A 94 -8.67 -4.24 -4.55
N LEU A 95 -7.56 -3.99 -3.84
CA LEU A 95 -6.23 -3.79 -4.42
C LEU A 95 -5.79 -5.01 -5.25
N ALA A 96 -5.89 -6.22 -4.69
CA ALA A 96 -5.52 -7.45 -5.39
C ALA A 96 -6.34 -7.66 -6.67
N THR A 97 -7.65 -7.40 -6.61
CA THR A 97 -8.54 -7.46 -7.79
C THR A 97 -8.10 -6.47 -8.86
N MET A 98 -7.83 -5.23 -8.50
CA MET A 98 -7.34 -4.18 -9.39
C MET A 98 -6.01 -4.55 -10.05
N LEU A 99 -5.03 -5.05 -9.26
CA LEU A 99 -3.72 -5.46 -9.78
C LEU A 99 -3.83 -6.62 -10.77
N ASN A 100 -4.70 -7.59 -10.52
CA ASN A 100 -4.98 -8.68 -11.46
C ASN A 100 -5.62 -8.17 -12.76
N GLY A 101 -6.53 -7.20 -12.67
CA GLY A 101 -7.09 -6.53 -13.83
C GLY A 101 -6.02 -5.84 -14.68
N LEU A 102 -5.09 -5.10 -14.05
CA LEU A 102 -3.98 -4.45 -14.75
C LEU A 102 -3.02 -5.44 -15.42
N LYS A 103 -2.71 -6.56 -14.78
CA LYS A 103 -1.89 -7.64 -15.39
C LYS A 103 -2.56 -8.23 -16.62
N THR A 104 -3.88 -8.39 -16.58
CA THR A 104 -4.65 -8.88 -17.74
C THR A 104 -4.70 -7.86 -18.88
N ALA A 105 -4.88 -6.57 -18.55
CA ALA A 105 -4.98 -5.50 -19.55
C ALA A 105 -3.63 -5.15 -20.19
N HIS A 106 -2.52 -5.35 -19.49
CA HIS A 106 -1.19 -4.91 -19.90
C HIS A 106 -0.17 -6.06 -19.82
N SER A 107 0.00 -6.82 -20.90
CA SER A 107 0.90 -7.99 -20.95
C SER A 107 2.38 -7.69 -20.65
N THR A 108 2.81 -6.43 -20.80
CA THR A 108 4.21 -6.00 -20.57
C THR A 108 4.43 -5.41 -19.18
N ILE A 109 3.41 -5.35 -18.31
CA ILE A 109 3.56 -4.84 -16.96
C ILE A 109 4.02 -5.95 -16.01
N ALA A 110 5.08 -5.69 -15.25
CA ALA A 110 5.51 -6.54 -14.15
C ALA A 110 5.01 -5.93 -12.84
N LEU A 111 3.93 -6.48 -12.31
CA LEU A 111 3.32 -6.09 -11.04
C LEU A 111 3.58 -7.17 -9.99
N ASN A 112 4.36 -6.83 -8.97
CA ASN A 112 4.56 -7.64 -7.79
C ASN A 112 3.85 -7.01 -6.61
N GLN A 113 3.26 -7.83 -5.74
CA GLN A 113 2.65 -7.37 -4.50
C GLN A 113 3.46 -7.84 -3.30
N LEU A 114 3.75 -6.93 -2.37
CA LEU A 114 4.30 -7.26 -1.06
C LEU A 114 3.15 -7.34 -0.04
N ASP A 115 2.98 -8.51 0.57
CA ASP A 115 1.95 -8.75 1.58
C ASP A 115 2.46 -8.36 2.98
N VAL A 116 2.36 -7.07 3.30
CA VAL A 116 2.70 -6.54 4.62
C VAL A 116 1.62 -6.89 5.65
N TYR A 117 0.38 -7.17 5.22
CA TYR A 117 -0.68 -7.59 6.13
C TYR A 117 -0.31 -8.89 6.84
N SER A 118 0.06 -9.92 6.08
CA SER A 118 0.50 -11.21 6.63
C SER A 118 1.81 -11.06 7.41
N LEU A 119 2.78 -10.31 6.87
CA LEU A 119 4.07 -10.08 7.53
C LEU A 119 3.90 -9.48 8.94
N VAL A 120 3.04 -8.48 9.11
CA VAL A 120 2.79 -7.86 10.42
C VAL A 120 2.06 -8.80 11.36
N ASN A 121 1.11 -9.60 10.85
CA ASN A 121 0.43 -10.62 11.67
C ASN A 121 1.43 -11.68 12.17
N ASP A 122 2.32 -12.17 11.30
CA ASP A 122 3.35 -13.14 11.65
C ASP A 122 4.33 -12.57 12.68
N ALA A 123 4.77 -11.33 12.50
CA ALA A 123 5.64 -10.65 13.45
C ALA A 123 4.98 -10.44 14.82
N ARG A 124 3.67 -10.22 14.85
CA ARG A 124 2.90 -10.12 16.09
C ARG A 124 2.68 -11.47 16.78
N ALA A 125 2.45 -12.52 16.00
CA ALA A 125 2.26 -13.86 16.52
C ALA A 125 3.57 -14.48 17.05
N ASN A 126 4.68 -14.15 16.40
CA ASN A 126 6.00 -14.74 16.68
C ASN A 126 7.08 -13.64 16.79
N PRO A 127 6.96 -12.68 17.72
CA PRO A 127 7.83 -11.49 17.75
C PRO A 127 9.31 -11.84 17.88
N GLN A 128 9.64 -12.89 18.60
CA GLN A 128 11.03 -13.33 18.82
C GLN A 128 11.74 -13.74 17.53
N LEU A 129 11.00 -14.30 16.55
CA LEU A 129 11.57 -14.66 15.23
C LEU A 129 12.00 -13.42 14.44
N PHE A 130 11.42 -12.26 14.76
CA PHE A 130 11.72 -10.96 14.13
C PHE A 130 12.61 -10.07 15.00
N GLY A 131 13.14 -10.59 16.11
CA GLY A 131 13.95 -9.81 17.05
C GLY A 131 13.16 -8.70 17.77
N LEU A 132 11.83 -8.83 17.86
CA LEU A 132 10.95 -7.83 18.47
C LEU A 132 10.65 -8.19 19.92
N THR A 133 10.73 -7.20 20.82
CA THR A 133 10.36 -7.33 22.24
C THR A 133 9.02 -6.65 22.54
N ASN A 134 8.56 -5.75 21.68
CA ASN A 134 7.30 -5.03 21.82
C ASN A 134 6.60 -4.92 20.45
N VAL A 135 5.36 -5.42 20.38
CA VAL A 135 4.52 -5.41 19.17
C VAL A 135 3.17 -4.71 19.41
N ALA A 136 2.98 -4.06 20.55
CA ALA A 136 1.70 -3.46 20.92
C ALA A 136 1.80 -1.96 21.24
N SER A 137 2.92 -1.49 21.78
CA SER A 137 3.09 -0.09 22.21
C SER A 137 3.82 0.75 21.17
N SER A 138 3.56 2.06 21.18
CA SER A 138 4.36 3.01 20.40
C SER A 138 5.81 3.03 20.89
N ALA A 139 6.76 3.17 19.97
CA ALA A 139 8.17 3.33 20.29
C ALA A 139 8.44 4.57 21.18
N SER A 140 7.61 5.61 21.08
CA SER A 140 7.70 6.81 21.93
C SER A 140 7.36 6.59 23.40
N LYS A 141 6.82 5.41 23.76
CA LYS A 141 6.56 5.01 25.16
C LYS A 141 7.63 4.07 25.73
N ALA A 142 8.67 3.76 24.98
CA ALA A 142 9.83 3.10 25.56
C ALA A 142 10.52 4.09 26.51
N THR A 143 10.29 3.93 27.80
CA THR A 143 11.06 4.63 28.84
C THR A 143 12.50 4.13 28.73
N LEU A 144 13.43 5.04 28.47
CA LEU A 144 14.87 4.80 28.57
C LEU A 144 15.24 4.46 30.00
#